data_46db4014cb747683a79236b9fce409ba
#
_entry.id   46db4014cb747683a79236b9fce409ba
#
_cell.length_a   1.000
_cell.length_b   1.000
_cell.length_c   1.000
_cell.angle_alpha   90.00
_cell.angle_beta   90.00
_cell.angle_gamma   90.00
#
_symmetry.space_group_name_H-M   'P 1'
#
loop_
_entity.id
_entity.type
_entity.pdbx_description
1 polymer ?
#
loop_
_entity_poly.entity_id
_entity_poly.type
_entity_poly.pdbx_seq_one_letter_code
_entity_poly.pdbx_strand_id
1 'polypeptide(L)'
;MALSISGAGAPWWTLPDLELRMTDLCVAYTGRMKAACLVLFLALCALVAEADVAPSSVSGPRPAALDEATAGRFAALALKCLHQEYPNHILHTLTSDADARTPRELTPAFYGCYDWHSDVHAHWLLVRLMRLFPDADFTPVARAAVAQSLTPQNIAGELAYLRRDDRAYFERPYGLAWLLQLCAELRAWDDPQAAQWSNVLKPLESEAATRLENWAGKLRYPIRVGEHDQTAAAFSLVWDWAGVADDPQMRSVLAYAARRFYLADRDCPLSYEPSGEDFYSLCLGEADFMRRVLGPDLFAHWLGGFLPDIPTNPGKPWLEPAIVSDRSDPKLAHTDGLNLSRAWMLEGIADGLPASDHRVAALRAAAQLHRDAALPAVTGEHYEGGHWLAAFAVYLTSGSGLK
;
A
#
# COMPACT_ATOMS: atom_id res chain seq x y z
N MET A 1 9.38 -15.11 -58.37
CA MET A 1 8.09 -14.48 -58.55
C MET A 1 7.76 -13.78 -57.25
N ALA A 2 8.09 -12.50 -57.15
CA ALA A 2 8.00 -11.68 -55.95
C ALA A 2 6.64 -11.01 -55.91
N LEU A 3 5.96 -11.04 -54.76
CA LEU A 3 4.80 -10.21 -54.50
C LEU A 3 5.09 -9.42 -53.21
N SER A 4 5.40 -8.14 -53.41
CA SER A 4 5.45 -7.14 -52.39
C SER A 4 4.04 -6.74 -51.99
N ILE A 5 3.71 -6.71 -50.69
CA ILE A 5 2.54 -6.01 -50.18
C ILE A 5 3.03 -5.01 -49.13
N SER A 6 3.10 -3.76 -49.54
CA SER A 6 3.19 -2.59 -48.66
C SER A 6 1.82 -2.28 -48.12
N GLY A 7 1.69 -2.20 -46.80
CA GLY A 7 0.50 -1.74 -46.10
C GLY A 7 0.88 -1.14 -44.75
N ALA A 8 1.19 0.15 -44.77
CA ALA A 8 1.34 0.92 -43.53
C ALA A 8 -0.04 1.15 -42.92
N GLY A 9 -0.35 0.44 -41.84
CA GLY A 9 -1.52 0.67 -40.99
C GLY A 9 -1.23 1.72 -39.94
N ALA A 10 -1.99 2.79 -39.92
CA ALA A 10 -1.96 3.83 -38.89
C ALA A 10 -2.33 3.27 -37.49
N PRO A 11 -1.81 3.82 -36.40
CA PRO A 11 -2.10 3.33 -35.07
C PRO A 11 -3.54 3.64 -34.65
N TRP A 12 -4.23 2.65 -34.11
CA TRP A 12 -5.66 2.57 -33.74
C TRP A 12 -6.08 3.38 -32.49
N TRP A 13 -5.31 4.37 -32.09
CA TRP A 13 -5.62 5.19 -30.91
C TRP A 13 -6.02 6.64 -31.19
N THR A 14 -6.48 6.94 -32.39
CA THR A 14 -7.17 8.20 -32.70
C THR A 14 -8.67 7.93 -32.81
N LEU A 15 -9.39 8.06 -31.70
CA LEU A 15 -10.84 8.22 -31.71
C LEU A 15 -11.16 9.72 -31.78
N PRO A 16 -12.13 10.17 -32.62
CA PRO A 16 -12.48 11.56 -32.73
C PRO A 16 -13.30 12.03 -31.52
N ASP A 17 -13.02 13.25 -31.10
CA ASP A 17 -13.72 14.01 -30.07
C ASP A 17 -15.22 14.03 -30.28
N LEU A 18 -15.96 13.45 -29.33
CA LEU A 18 -17.40 13.71 -29.19
C LEU A 18 -17.58 14.87 -28.19
N GLU A 19 -17.28 16.08 -28.65
CA GLU A 19 -17.81 17.28 -28.01
C GLU A 19 -19.32 17.35 -28.28
N LEU A 20 -20.11 16.92 -27.34
CA LEU A 20 -21.53 17.22 -27.26
C LEU A 20 -21.67 18.72 -26.91
N ARG A 21 -21.86 19.56 -27.92
CA ARG A 21 -22.25 20.96 -27.76
C ARG A 21 -23.63 21.05 -27.11
N MET A 22 -23.67 21.41 -25.84
CA MET A 22 -24.87 21.81 -25.10
C MET A 22 -25.31 23.26 -25.43
N THR A 23 -25.19 23.70 -26.67
CA THR A 23 -25.56 25.07 -27.05
C THR A 23 -26.77 25.19 -27.98
N ASP A 24 -27.40 24.11 -28.45
CA ASP A 24 -28.45 24.20 -29.44
C ASP A 24 -29.89 23.92 -28.93
N LEU A 25 -30.15 23.99 -27.64
CA LEU A 25 -31.49 23.82 -27.06
C LEU A 25 -32.07 25.08 -26.39
N CYS A 26 -31.51 26.24 -26.59
CA CYS A 26 -31.99 27.50 -26.00
C CYS A 26 -32.58 28.54 -26.99
N VAL A 27 -32.98 28.18 -28.20
CA VAL A 27 -33.62 29.14 -29.13
C VAL A 27 -34.89 28.54 -29.68
N ALA A 28 -35.95 28.47 -28.88
CA ALA A 28 -37.35 28.49 -29.34
C ALA A 28 -38.33 28.49 -28.15
N TYR A 29 -38.37 29.52 -27.34
CA TYR A 29 -39.57 29.88 -26.57
C TYR A 29 -39.39 31.30 -26.00
N THR A 30 -39.56 32.29 -26.88
CA THR A 30 -39.79 33.68 -26.47
C THR A 30 -41.27 33.99 -26.59
N GLY A 31 -41.93 34.19 -25.46
CA GLY A 31 -43.29 34.73 -25.46
C GLY A 31 -44.02 34.53 -24.12
N ARG A 32 -43.94 35.54 -23.25
CA ARG A 32 -44.89 35.77 -22.15
C ARG A 32 -44.99 34.74 -21.03
N MET A 33 -43.97 34.68 -20.17
CA MET A 33 -44.14 34.31 -18.72
C MET A 33 -42.91 34.71 -17.93
N LYS A 34 -42.65 36.01 -17.78
CA LYS A 34 -41.40 36.52 -17.13
C LYS A 34 -41.60 37.14 -15.75
N ALA A 35 -42.67 36.89 -15.03
CA ALA A 35 -42.76 37.44 -13.66
C ALA A 35 -43.19 36.46 -12.57
N ALA A 36 -43.86 35.36 -12.87
CA ALA A 36 -44.38 34.46 -11.84
C ALA A 36 -43.43 33.32 -11.46
N CYS A 37 -42.57 32.86 -12.36
CA CYS A 37 -41.62 31.76 -12.08
C CYS A 37 -40.36 32.17 -11.30
N LEU A 38 -39.94 33.45 -11.41
CA LEU A 38 -38.75 33.93 -10.71
C LEU A 38 -39.00 34.15 -9.20
N VAL A 39 -40.24 34.52 -8.84
CA VAL A 39 -40.63 34.72 -7.42
C VAL A 39 -40.87 33.36 -6.73
N LEU A 40 -41.36 32.34 -7.43
CA LEU A 40 -41.54 31.00 -6.88
C LEU A 40 -40.18 30.26 -6.73
N PHE A 41 -39.22 30.51 -7.59
CA PHE A 41 -37.88 29.88 -7.50
C PHE A 41 -37.05 30.52 -6.40
N LEU A 42 -37.18 31.82 -6.16
CA LEU A 42 -36.50 32.51 -5.03
C LEU A 42 -37.16 32.22 -3.67
N ALA A 43 -38.45 31.93 -3.63
CA ALA A 43 -39.16 31.54 -2.42
C ALA A 43 -38.92 30.05 -2.05
N LEU A 44 -38.60 29.17 -3.01
CA LEU A 44 -38.25 27.78 -2.75
C LEU A 44 -36.79 27.63 -2.34
N CYS A 45 -35.88 28.52 -2.75
CA CYS A 45 -34.48 28.55 -2.29
C CYS A 45 -34.33 29.15 -0.88
N ALA A 46 -35.30 29.86 -0.35
CA ALA A 46 -35.26 30.46 0.98
C ALA A 46 -35.88 29.57 2.11
N LEU A 47 -36.40 28.39 1.75
CA LEU A 47 -37.00 27.42 2.69
C LEU A 47 -36.19 26.11 2.83
N VAL A 48 -35.03 26.05 2.22
CA VAL A 48 -33.97 25.08 2.64
C VAL A 48 -33.06 25.81 3.64
N ALA A 49 -33.66 26.26 4.75
CA ALA A 49 -32.87 26.59 5.94
C ALA A 49 -32.28 25.28 6.47
N GLU A 50 -30.97 25.21 6.37
CA GLU A 50 -30.04 24.48 7.19
C GLU A 50 -30.68 23.76 8.39
N ALA A 51 -31.10 22.52 8.20
CA ALA A 51 -31.00 21.57 9.24
C ALA A 51 -29.52 21.11 9.19
N ASP A 52 -28.67 21.73 10.02
CA ASP A 52 -27.41 21.17 10.46
C ASP A 52 -27.73 19.81 11.12
N VAL A 53 -27.92 18.78 10.30
CA VAL A 53 -27.77 17.41 10.74
C VAL A 53 -26.28 17.21 10.83
N ALA A 54 -25.74 17.53 12.02
CA ALA A 54 -24.43 17.07 12.41
C ALA A 54 -24.34 15.57 12.02
N PRO A 55 -23.34 15.15 11.23
CA PRO A 55 -23.21 13.74 10.90
C PRO A 55 -23.05 13.01 12.23
N SER A 56 -24.04 12.19 12.60
CA SER A 56 -23.92 11.24 13.69
C SER A 56 -22.81 10.31 13.30
N SER A 57 -21.60 10.61 13.77
CA SER A 57 -20.45 9.73 13.62
C SER A 57 -20.73 8.46 14.40
N VAL A 58 -21.28 7.44 13.75
CA VAL A 58 -21.21 6.06 14.20
C VAL A 58 -19.77 5.60 13.93
N SER A 59 -18.82 6.30 14.54
CA SER A 59 -17.46 5.85 14.64
C SER A 59 -17.38 4.92 15.85
N GLY A 60 -17.35 3.61 15.64
CA GLY A 60 -16.81 2.71 16.64
C GLY A 60 -15.44 3.25 17.10
N PRO A 61 -15.00 2.94 18.35
CA PRO A 61 -13.75 3.47 18.87
C PRO A 61 -12.62 3.14 17.88
N ARG A 62 -11.88 4.17 17.44
CA ARG A 62 -10.63 3.94 16.71
C ARG A 62 -9.66 3.23 17.66
N PRO A 63 -8.85 2.29 17.16
CA PRO A 63 -7.81 1.65 17.96
C PRO A 63 -6.95 2.71 18.66
N ALA A 64 -6.40 2.37 19.82
CA ALA A 64 -5.48 3.24 20.54
C ALA A 64 -4.32 3.63 19.63
N ALA A 65 -3.96 4.90 19.61
CA ALA A 65 -2.81 5.40 18.88
C ALA A 65 -1.53 4.73 19.42
N LEU A 66 -0.54 4.55 18.53
CA LEU A 66 0.80 4.06 18.91
C LEU A 66 1.39 4.98 19.97
N ASP A 67 1.73 4.45 21.14
CA ASP A 67 2.44 5.19 22.19
C ASP A 67 3.96 5.11 22.03
N GLU A 68 4.68 6.04 22.69
CA GLU A 68 6.14 6.15 22.60
C GLU A 68 6.86 4.92 23.16
N ALA A 69 6.36 4.30 24.22
CA ALA A 69 6.97 3.11 24.81
C ALA A 69 6.90 1.92 23.85
N THR A 70 5.76 1.73 23.18
CA THR A 70 5.59 0.71 22.15
C THR A 70 6.42 1.03 20.90
N ALA A 71 6.46 2.30 20.48
CA ALA A 71 7.33 2.76 19.40
C ALA A 71 8.81 2.48 19.68
N GLY A 72 9.28 2.73 20.90
CA GLY A 72 10.65 2.41 21.34
C GLY A 72 10.97 0.92 21.27
N ARG A 73 10.03 0.05 21.65
CA ARG A 73 10.20 -1.41 21.50
C ARG A 73 10.34 -1.82 20.02
N PHE A 74 9.51 -1.28 19.14
CA PHE A 74 9.58 -1.58 17.72
C PHE A 74 10.85 -1.01 17.07
N ALA A 75 11.26 0.21 17.45
CA ALA A 75 12.54 0.78 17.02
C ALA A 75 13.74 -0.09 17.43
N ALA A 76 13.73 -0.62 18.66
CA ALA A 76 14.80 -1.50 19.14
C ALA A 76 14.90 -2.80 18.31
N LEU A 77 13.78 -3.38 17.87
CA LEU A 77 13.81 -4.56 16.99
C LEU A 77 14.46 -4.26 15.64
N ALA A 78 14.09 -3.15 15.00
CA ALA A 78 14.70 -2.73 13.75
C ALA A 78 16.20 -2.41 13.91
N LEU A 79 16.58 -1.64 14.93
CA LEU A 79 17.96 -1.27 15.20
C LEU A 79 18.85 -2.49 15.46
N LYS A 80 18.30 -3.56 16.03
CA LYS A 80 19.06 -4.80 16.30
C LYS A 80 19.53 -5.48 15.02
N CYS A 81 18.73 -5.43 13.93
CA CYS A 81 19.04 -6.17 12.70
C CYS A 81 19.53 -5.30 11.53
N LEU A 82 19.30 -3.97 11.56
CA LEU A 82 19.53 -3.05 10.42
C LEU A 82 20.92 -3.21 9.77
N HIS A 83 21.96 -3.46 10.57
CA HIS A 83 23.33 -3.66 10.08
C HIS A 83 23.88 -5.06 10.44
N GLN A 84 22.98 -6.00 10.78
CA GLN A 84 23.35 -7.39 11.02
C GLN A 84 23.37 -8.13 9.68
N GLU A 85 24.57 -8.36 9.15
CA GLU A 85 24.76 -8.97 7.82
C GLU A 85 24.29 -10.43 7.75
N TYR A 86 24.41 -11.18 8.84
CA TYR A 86 24.07 -12.62 8.90
C TYR A 86 23.17 -12.96 10.08
N PRO A 87 22.23 -13.96 9.92
CA PRO A 87 21.95 -14.72 8.70
C PRO A 87 21.37 -13.83 7.59
N ASN A 88 21.56 -14.23 6.31
CA ASN A 88 21.07 -13.44 5.17
C ASN A 88 20.59 -14.34 4.02
N HIS A 89 19.54 -13.91 3.35
CA HIS A 89 18.91 -14.58 2.24
C HIS A 89 18.88 -13.69 0.99
N ILE A 90 19.87 -13.87 0.12
CA ILE A 90 19.92 -13.14 -1.16
C ILE A 90 19.26 -13.98 -2.25
N LEU A 91 18.26 -13.42 -2.93
CA LEU A 91 17.57 -14.03 -4.06
C LEU A 91 18.05 -13.43 -5.37
N HIS A 92 19.10 -13.99 -5.97
CA HIS A 92 19.50 -13.66 -7.34
C HIS A 92 20.08 -14.86 -8.09
N THR A 93 20.04 -14.79 -9.42
CA THR A 93 20.70 -15.77 -10.27
C THR A 93 22.19 -15.48 -10.33
N LEU A 94 23.03 -16.49 -10.05
CA LEU A 94 24.46 -16.42 -10.30
C LEU A 94 24.73 -16.71 -11.77
N THR A 95 25.43 -15.81 -12.45
CA THR A 95 25.86 -15.98 -13.84
C THR A 95 27.32 -16.35 -13.96
N SER A 96 28.09 -16.13 -12.88
CA SER A 96 29.49 -16.51 -12.73
C SER A 96 29.90 -16.55 -11.26
N ASP A 97 31.10 -17.07 -10.95
CA ASP A 97 31.67 -17.05 -9.60
C ASP A 97 31.82 -15.63 -9.04
N ALA A 98 31.94 -14.62 -9.89
CA ALA A 98 32.02 -13.22 -9.48
C ALA A 98 30.70 -12.67 -8.89
N ASP A 99 29.59 -13.38 -9.06
CA ASP A 99 28.29 -13.02 -8.49
C ASP A 99 28.13 -13.52 -7.05
N ALA A 100 28.97 -14.45 -6.60
CA ALA A 100 28.99 -14.96 -5.23
C ALA A 100 29.75 -13.99 -4.31
N ARG A 101 29.06 -12.95 -3.84
CA ARG A 101 29.60 -11.90 -2.98
C ARG A 101 28.82 -11.81 -1.69
N THR A 102 29.40 -11.13 -0.70
CA THR A 102 28.70 -10.88 0.56
C THR A 102 27.50 -9.92 0.37
N PRO A 103 26.47 -10.01 1.22
CA PRO A 103 25.32 -9.08 1.16
C PRO A 103 25.72 -7.61 1.07
N ARG A 104 26.63 -7.16 1.93
CA ARG A 104 27.10 -5.78 1.99
C ARG A 104 27.85 -5.32 0.73
N GLU A 105 28.55 -6.23 0.05
CA GLU A 105 29.20 -5.93 -1.23
C GLU A 105 28.20 -5.79 -2.38
N LEU A 106 27.08 -6.50 -2.31
CA LEU A 106 26.05 -6.48 -3.34
C LEU A 106 25.08 -5.31 -3.15
N THR A 107 24.59 -5.15 -1.93
CA THR A 107 23.54 -4.18 -1.56
C THR A 107 23.97 -3.38 -0.33
N PRO A 108 24.89 -2.40 -0.50
CA PRO A 108 25.59 -1.76 0.62
C PRO A 108 24.74 -0.86 1.50
N ALA A 109 23.54 -0.46 1.04
CA ALA A 109 22.61 0.29 1.87
C ALA A 109 21.62 -0.61 2.63
N PHE A 110 21.22 -1.74 2.03
CA PHE A 110 20.19 -2.63 2.56
C PHE A 110 20.68 -4.07 2.59
N TYR A 111 21.54 -4.39 3.56
CA TYR A 111 22.16 -5.70 3.68
C TYR A 111 21.84 -6.42 4.99
N GLY A 112 21.11 -5.76 5.89
CA GLY A 112 20.77 -6.30 7.20
C GLY A 112 19.45 -7.05 7.23
N CYS A 113 18.93 -7.27 8.43
CA CYS A 113 17.59 -7.81 8.70
C CYS A 113 17.21 -9.03 7.84
N TYR A 114 18.14 -9.98 7.62
CA TYR A 114 17.94 -11.22 6.89
C TYR A 114 17.86 -11.11 5.36
N ASP A 115 17.14 -10.13 4.82
CA ASP A 115 17.00 -9.92 3.39
C ASP A 115 16.83 -8.43 3.05
N TRP A 116 16.92 -8.12 1.76
CA TRP A 116 16.89 -6.74 1.27
C TRP A 116 15.60 -6.01 1.63
N HIS A 117 14.45 -6.64 1.42
CA HIS A 117 13.15 -5.97 1.68
C HIS A 117 12.88 -5.79 3.17
N SER A 118 13.31 -6.72 4.02
CA SER A 118 13.16 -6.56 5.46
C SER A 118 14.04 -5.43 6.00
N ASP A 119 15.22 -5.23 5.42
CA ASP A 119 16.07 -4.10 5.77
C ASP A 119 15.45 -2.76 5.30
N VAL A 120 14.84 -2.71 4.11
CA VAL A 120 14.05 -1.57 3.65
C VAL A 120 12.86 -1.30 4.58
N HIS A 121 12.15 -2.34 5.05
CA HIS A 121 11.08 -2.21 6.05
C HIS A 121 11.59 -1.60 7.35
N ALA A 122 12.75 -2.06 7.84
CA ALA A 122 13.34 -1.54 9.07
C ALA A 122 13.71 -0.05 8.93
N HIS A 123 14.26 0.35 7.80
CA HIS A 123 14.51 1.77 7.49
C HIS A 123 13.22 2.58 7.46
N TRP A 124 12.17 2.09 6.77
CA TRP A 124 10.87 2.74 6.75
C TRP A 124 10.28 2.90 8.16
N LEU A 125 10.32 1.82 8.97
CA LEU A 125 9.85 1.81 10.34
C LEU A 125 10.56 2.90 11.17
N LEU A 126 11.90 2.95 11.12
CA LEU A 126 12.67 3.93 11.87
C LEU A 126 12.36 5.36 11.42
N VAL A 127 12.29 5.61 10.12
CA VAL A 127 11.92 6.94 9.59
C VAL A 127 10.52 7.33 10.04
N ARG A 128 9.56 6.41 9.97
CA ARG A 128 8.18 6.64 10.43
C ARG A 128 8.13 6.98 11.92
N LEU A 129 8.82 6.22 12.75
CA LEU A 129 8.84 6.43 14.20
C LEU A 129 9.56 7.72 14.60
N MET A 130 10.69 8.06 13.98
CA MET A 130 11.39 9.33 14.22
C MET A 130 10.52 10.54 13.86
N ARG A 131 9.71 10.43 12.80
CA ARG A 131 8.78 11.48 12.41
C ARG A 131 7.64 11.64 13.41
N LEU A 132 7.12 10.54 13.96
CA LEU A 132 6.00 10.55 14.91
C LEU A 132 6.43 10.92 16.34
N PHE A 133 7.67 10.56 16.71
CA PHE A 133 8.23 10.72 18.05
C PHE A 133 9.62 11.40 17.96
N PRO A 134 9.68 12.69 17.54
CA PRO A 134 10.96 13.35 17.28
C PRO A 134 11.85 13.49 18.51
N ASP A 135 11.26 13.55 19.70
CA ASP A 135 11.95 13.75 20.97
C ASP A 135 12.19 12.45 21.75
N ALA A 136 11.82 11.28 21.21
CA ALA A 136 11.99 10.01 21.91
C ALA A 136 13.46 9.59 21.99
N ASP A 137 13.80 8.87 23.07
CA ASP A 137 15.18 8.42 23.36
C ASP A 137 15.81 7.58 22.23
N PHE A 138 15.01 6.85 21.46
CA PHE A 138 15.48 6.05 20.31
C PHE A 138 15.82 6.90 19.09
N THR A 139 15.27 8.11 18.96
CA THR A 139 15.39 8.95 17.76
C THR A 139 16.83 9.30 17.38
N PRO A 140 17.73 9.73 18.28
CA PRO A 140 19.11 10.01 17.91
C PRO A 140 19.87 8.76 17.40
N VAL A 141 19.61 7.61 18.00
CA VAL A 141 20.22 6.32 17.60
C VAL A 141 19.72 5.89 16.23
N ALA A 142 18.40 5.97 16.01
CA ALA A 142 17.78 5.66 14.73
C ALA A 142 18.30 6.58 13.60
N ARG A 143 18.45 7.89 13.86
CA ARG A 143 19.05 8.84 12.91
C ARG A 143 20.47 8.46 12.51
N ALA A 144 21.30 8.11 13.47
CA ALA A 144 22.67 7.68 13.21
C ALA A 144 22.72 6.40 12.37
N ALA A 145 21.86 5.43 12.67
CA ALA A 145 21.79 4.16 11.95
C ALA A 145 21.32 4.37 10.49
N VAL A 146 20.23 5.09 10.27
CA VAL A 146 19.74 5.41 8.93
C VAL A 146 20.75 6.23 8.12
N ALA A 147 21.45 7.18 8.76
CA ALA A 147 22.49 7.99 8.11
C ALA A 147 23.69 7.15 7.65
N GLN A 148 24.01 6.05 8.35
CA GLN A 148 25.06 5.12 7.92
C GLN A 148 24.71 4.40 6.62
N SER A 149 23.45 4.04 6.42
CA SER A 149 22.96 3.35 5.22
C SER A 149 22.75 4.30 4.05
N LEU A 150 22.04 5.41 4.27
CA LEU A 150 21.59 6.33 3.21
C LEU A 150 22.67 7.33 2.83
N THR A 151 23.78 6.84 2.28
CA THR A 151 24.88 7.65 1.74
C THR A 151 24.87 7.64 0.20
N PRO A 152 25.36 8.67 -0.47
CA PRO A 152 25.48 8.68 -1.93
C PRO A 152 26.24 7.48 -2.48
N GLN A 153 27.27 7.03 -1.77
CA GLN A 153 28.10 5.89 -2.18
C GLN A 153 27.32 4.58 -2.09
N ASN A 154 26.63 4.33 -0.99
CA ASN A 154 25.85 3.11 -0.82
C ASN A 154 24.70 3.03 -1.84
N ILE A 155 23.97 4.14 -2.03
CA ILE A 155 22.88 4.19 -3.01
C ILE A 155 23.37 4.05 -4.46
N ALA A 156 24.56 4.54 -4.78
CA ALA A 156 25.17 4.25 -6.08
C ALA A 156 25.49 2.76 -6.26
N GLY A 157 25.91 2.06 -5.20
CA GLY A 157 26.13 0.61 -5.20
C GLY A 157 24.83 -0.18 -5.39
N GLU A 158 23.76 0.17 -4.65
CA GLU A 158 22.42 -0.38 -4.84
C GLU A 158 21.93 -0.24 -6.29
N LEU A 159 22.06 0.97 -6.83
CA LEU A 159 21.62 1.27 -8.19
C LEU A 159 22.41 0.48 -9.23
N ALA A 160 23.73 0.35 -9.04
CA ALA A 160 24.58 -0.45 -9.91
C ALA A 160 24.18 -1.92 -9.88
N TYR A 161 23.86 -2.46 -8.69
CA TYR A 161 23.38 -3.82 -8.53
C TYR A 161 22.02 -4.03 -9.19
N LEU A 162 21.04 -3.17 -8.93
CA LEU A 162 19.72 -3.27 -9.53
C LEU A 162 19.77 -3.19 -11.06
N ARG A 163 20.60 -2.33 -11.64
CA ARG A 163 20.67 -2.10 -13.10
C ARG A 163 21.33 -3.20 -13.90
N ARG A 164 21.81 -4.24 -13.28
CA ARG A 164 22.31 -5.43 -14.01
C ARG A 164 21.16 -6.13 -14.73
N ASP A 165 21.39 -6.60 -15.93
CA ASP A 165 20.39 -7.29 -16.76
C ASP A 165 19.82 -8.54 -16.09
N ASP A 166 20.66 -9.24 -15.32
CA ASP A 166 20.31 -10.45 -14.57
C ASP A 166 19.58 -10.19 -13.24
N ARG A 167 19.24 -8.92 -12.95
CA ARG A 167 18.51 -8.49 -11.74
C ARG A 167 17.12 -7.91 -12.05
N ALA A 168 16.58 -8.16 -13.23
CA ALA A 168 15.31 -7.57 -13.68
C ALA A 168 14.10 -7.90 -12.79
N TYR A 169 14.14 -9.02 -12.07
CA TYR A 169 13.08 -9.47 -11.16
C TYR A 169 13.43 -9.32 -9.67
N PHE A 170 14.65 -8.87 -9.35
CA PHE A 170 15.09 -8.69 -7.97
C PHE A 170 14.12 -7.78 -7.21
N GLU A 171 13.62 -8.29 -6.08
CA GLU A 171 12.69 -7.59 -5.16
C GLU A 171 11.36 -7.10 -5.79
N ARG A 172 11.02 -7.57 -6.96
CA ARG A 172 9.79 -7.18 -7.65
C ARG A 172 8.65 -8.15 -7.37
N PRO A 173 7.46 -7.69 -6.90
CA PRO A 173 7.12 -6.27 -6.70
C PRO A 173 7.36 -5.75 -5.28
N TYR A 174 7.41 -6.61 -4.29
CA TYR A 174 7.24 -6.33 -2.85
C TYR A 174 8.31 -5.39 -2.30
N GLY A 175 9.58 -5.75 -2.38
CA GLY A 175 10.67 -4.94 -1.85
C GLY A 175 10.77 -3.58 -2.53
N LEU A 176 10.56 -3.53 -3.86
CA LEU A 176 10.54 -2.25 -4.59
C LEU A 176 9.36 -1.36 -4.16
N ALA A 177 8.19 -1.94 -3.86
CA ALA A 177 7.04 -1.19 -3.36
C ALA A 177 7.30 -0.63 -1.94
N TRP A 178 7.96 -1.39 -1.07
CA TRP A 178 8.37 -0.92 0.26
C TRP A 178 9.46 0.15 0.19
N LEU A 179 10.39 0.06 -0.77
CA LEU A 179 11.35 1.14 -1.02
C LEU A 179 10.64 2.45 -1.39
N LEU A 180 9.62 2.38 -2.26
CA LEU A 180 8.81 3.55 -2.60
C LEU A 180 8.04 4.08 -1.37
N GLN A 181 7.57 3.20 -0.49
CA GLN A 181 6.94 3.60 0.78
C GLN A 181 7.93 4.32 1.72
N LEU A 182 9.18 3.87 1.80
CA LEU A 182 10.25 4.60 2.51
C LEU A 182 10.48 6.00 1.91
N CYS A 183 10.54 6.09 0.58
CA CYS A 183 10.68 7.37 -0.11
C CYS A 183 9.49 8.31 0.15
N ALA A 184 8.27 7.78 0.18
CA ALA A 184 7.06 8.54 0.52
C ALA A 184 7.10 9.10 1.95
N GLU A 185 7.57 8.31 2.91
CA GLU A 185 7.69 8.73 4.31
C GLU A 185 8.70 9.86 4.47
N LEU A 186 9.86 9.75 3.81
CA LEU A 186 10.88 10.82 3.80
C LEU A 186 10.39 12.10 3.14
N ARG A 187 9.64 12.02 2.03
CA ARG A 187 9.06 13.20 1.37
C ARG A 187 8.01 13.90 2.22
N ALA A 188 7.25 13.14 3.02
CA ALA A 188 6.20 13.66 3.88
C ALA A 188 6.72 14.22 5.21
N TRP A 189 8.01 14.11 5.48
CA TRP A 189 8.63 14.57 6.72
C TRP A 189 9.33 15.92 6.53
N ASP A 190 8.81 16.96 7.19
CA ASP A 190 9.42 18.30 7.23
C ASP A 190 10.63 18.32 8.18
N ASP A 191 11.75 17.79 7.70
CA ASP A 191 13.02 17.65 8.44
C ASP A 191 14.19 17.79 7.44
N PRO A 192 15.22 18.63 7.73
CA PRO A 192 16.33 18.84 6.80
C PRO A 192 17.12 17.59 6.46
N GLN A 193 17.28 16.66 7.41
CA GLN A 193 17.98 15.39 7.17
C GLN A 193 17.14 14.42 6.36
N ALA A 194 15.81 14.38 6.58
CA ALA A 194 14.90 13.62 5.74
C ALA A 194 14.92 14.10 4.29
N ALA A 195 14.96 15.42 4.07
CA ALA A 195 15.12 16.02 2.74
C ALA A 195 16.45 15.61 2.08
N GLN A 196 17.54 15.57 2.86
CA GLN A 196 18.84 15.09 2.37
C GLN A 196 18.78 13.61 1.98
N TRP A 197 18.23 12.73 2.81
CA TRP A 197 18.07 11.30 2.52
C TRP A 197 17.16 11.06 1.31
N SER A 198 16.06 11.81 1.19
CA SER A 198 15.18 11.76 0.03
C SER A 198 15.94 12.09 -1.27
N ASN A 199 16.80 13.12 -1.26
CA ASN A 199 17.64 13.46 -2.41
C ASN A 199 18.66 12.37 -2.74
N VAL A 200 19.26 11.74 -1.73
CA VAL A 200 20.21 10.62 -1.89
C VAL A 200 19.53 9.41 -2.51
N LEU A 201 18.30 9.07 -2.06
CA LEU A 201 17.51 7.94 -2.56
C LEU A 201 16.92 8.17 -3.95
N LYS A 202 16.79 9.42 -4.42
CA LYS A 202 16.08 9.75 -5.65
C LYS A 202 16.46 8.89 -6.88
N PRO A 203 17.74 8.56 -7.17
CA PRO A 203 18.08 7.70 -8.31
C PRO A 203 17.54 6.29 -8.16
N LEU A 204 17.55 5.73 -6.93
CA LEU A 204 17.06 4.40 -6.64
C LEU A 204 15.51 4.36 -6.66
N GLU A 205 14.86 5.38 -6.11
CA GLU A 205 13.41 5.61 -6.21
C GLU A 205 12.93 5.62 -7.66
N SER A 206 13.62 6.38 -8.52
CA SER A 206 13.27 6.46 -9.95
C SER A 206 13.44 5.12 -10.67
N GLU A 207 14.48 4.35 -10.33
CA GLU A 207 14.70 3.01 -10.89
C GLU A 207 13.60 2.04 -10.45
N ALA A 208 13.23 2.04 -9.15
CA ALA A 208 12.18 1.20 -8.62
C ALA A 208 10.81 1.52 -9.25
N ALA A 209 10.47 2.80 -9.34
CA ALA A 209 9.22 3.25 -9.97
C ALA A 209 9.14 2.82 -11.44
N THR A 210 10.20 3.06 -12.22
CA THR A 210 10.28 2.64 -13.64
C THR A 210 10.12 1.14 -13.80
N ARG A 211 10.73 0.32 -12.93
CA ARG A 211 10.60 -1.14 -12.97
C ARG A 211 9.19 -1.60 -12.69
N LEU A 212 8.55 -1.04 -11.66
CA LEU A 212 7.18 -1.38 -11.28
C LEU A 212 6.18 -0.93 -12.35
N GLU A 213 6.35 0.26 -12.93
CA GLU A 213 5.52 0.75 -14.04
C GLU A 213 5.60 -0.19 -15.25
N ASN A 214 6.83 -0.49 -15.69
CA ASN A 214 7.07 -1.39 -16.81
C ASN A 214 6.54 -2.81 -16.55
N TRP A 215 6.64 -3.30 -15.33
CA TRP A 215 6.11 -4.60 -14.95
C TRP A 215 4.58 -4.61 -14.94
N ALA A 216 3.95 -3.62 -14.31
CA ALA A 216 2.49 -3.49 -14.28
C ALA A 216 1.89 -3.43 -15.70
N GLY A 217 2.55 -2.72 -16.62
CA GLY A 217 2.16 -2.65 -18.03
C GLY A 217 2.24 -3.99 -18.77
N LYS A 218 3.18 -4.87 -18.40
CA LYS A 218 3.37 -6.19 -19.01
C LYS A 218 2.49 -7.28 -18.44
N LEU A 219 1.98 -7.12 -17.21
CA LEU A 219 1.12 -8.12 -16.58
C LEU A 219 -0.17 -8.29 -17.40
N ARG A 220 -0.46 -9.53 -17.79
CA ARG A 220 -1.75 -9.90 -18.37
C ARG A 220 -2.76 -10.29 -17.31
N TYR A 221 -2.32 -10.88 -16.25
CA TYR A 221 -3.10 -11.33 -15.10
C TYR A 221 -2.46 -10.83 -13.81
N PRO A 222 -3.23 -10.49 -12.77
CA PRO A 222 -2.68 -10.20 -11.47
C PRO A 222 -2.17 -11.47 -10.80
N ILE A 223 -1.16 -11.33 -9.94
CA ILE A 223 -0.67 -12.42 -9.10
C ILE A 223 -1.47 -12.38 -7.80
N ARG A 224 -2.20 -13.46 -7.52
CA ARG A 224 -3.05 -13.63 -6.34
C ARG A 224 -2.48 -14.71 -5.43
N VAL A 225 -1.53 -14.30 -4.61
CA VAL A 225 -0.87 -15.15 -3.59
C VAL A 225 -0.83 -14.38 -2.27
N GLY A 226 -0.68 -15.08 -1.16
CA GLY A 226 -0.60 -14.44 0.17
C GLY A 226 0.81 -14.00 0.56
N GLU A 227 1.75 -13.95 -0.39
CA GLU A 227 3.17 -13.69 -0.18
C GLU A 227 3.69 -12.50 -1.02
N HIS A 228 5.02 -12.38 -1.12
CA HIS A 228 5.77 -11.24 -1.72
C HIS A 228 5.32 -10.88 -3.14
N ASP A 229 4.85 -11.83 -3.93
CA ASP A 229 4.45 -11.59 -5.32
C ASP A 229 3.04 -10.97 -5.47
N GLN A 230 2.31 -10.76 -4.37
CA GLN A 230 0.94 -10.25 -4.43
C GLN A 230 0.86 -8.88 -5.10
N THR A 231 0.15 -8.82 -6.23
CA THR A 231 0.04 -7.60 -7.03
C THR A 231 -0.73 -6.49 -6.30
N ALA A 232 -1.87 -6.82 -5.67
CA ALA A 232 -2.74 -5.82 -5.06
C ALA A 232 -2.09 -5.12 -3.86
N ALA A 233 -1.42 -5.86 -2.97
CA ALA A 233 -0.72 -5.30 -1.82
C ALA A 233 0.44 -4.39 -2.26
N ALA A 234 1.25 -4.83 -3.24
CA ALA A 234 2.31 -4.00 -3.80
C ALA A 234 1.75 -2.73 -4.45
N PHE A 235 0.67 -2.83 -5.21
CA PHE A 235 0.03 -1.68 -5.86
C PHE A 235 -0.58 -0.70 -4.86
N SER A 236 -1.03 -1.16 -3.68
CA SER A 236 -1.49 -0.28 -2.60
C SER A 236 -0.36 0.63 -2.11
N LEU A 237 0.82 0.08 -1.83
CA LEU A 237 1.99 0.85 -1.41
C LEU A 237 2.46 1.83 -2.49
N VAL A 238 2.50 1.37 -3.75
CA VAL A 238 2.91 2.22 -4.88
C VAL A 238 1.89 3.34 -5.15
N TRP A 239 0.60 3.07 -4.96
CA TRP A 239 -0.44 4.08 -5.07
C TRP A 239 -0.30 5.18 -4.03
N ASP A 240 -0.02 4.81 -2.78
CA ASP A 240 0.18 5.76 -1.69
C ASP A 240 1.44 6.61 -1.94
N TRP A 241 2.55 5.99 -2.39
CA TRP A 241 3.75 6.71 -2.82
C TRP A 241 3.47 7.67 -3.97
N ALA A 242 2.78 7.22 -5.02
CA ALA A 242 2.51 8.05 -6.20
C ALA A 242 1.68 9.30 -5.87
N GLY A 243 0.86 9.25 -4.80
CA GLY A 243 0.16 10.41 -4.27
C GLY A 243 1.08 11.41 -3.60
N VAL A 244 2.04 10.93 -2.80
CA VAL A 244 3.01 11.79 -2.09
C VAL A 244 4.07 12.35 -3.05
N ALA A 245 4.48 11.56 -4.05
CA ALA A 245 5.46 11.95 -5.05
C ALA A 245 4.89 12.86 -6.15
N ASP A 246 3.58 13.05 -6.18
CA ASP A 246 2.84 13.74 -7.25
C ASP A 246 3.15 13.14 -8.64
N ASP A 247 3.01 11.79 -8.72
CA ASP A 247 3.27 11.02 -9.94
C ASP A 247 1.95 10.61 -10.62
N PRO A 248 1.36 11.44 -11.50
CA PRO A 248 0.11 11.14 -12.18
C PRO A 248 0.25 9.99 -13.18
N GLN A 249 1.44 9.74 -13.72
CA GLN A 249 1.69 8.64 -14.66
C GLN A 249 1.51 7.30 -13.95
N MET A 250 2.18 7.09 -12.82
CA MET A 250 2.02 5.89 -12.01
C MET A 250 0.58 5.71 -11.54
N ARG A 251 -0.07 6.79 -11.07
CA ARG A 251 -1.49 6.77 -10.72
C ARG A 251 -2.37 6.26 -11.87
N SER A 252 -2.12 6.72 -13.09
CA SER A 252 -2.86 6.29 -14.28
C SER A 252 -2.64 4.82 -14.61
N VAL A 253 -1.40 4.34 -14.54
CA VAL A 253 -1.04 2.93 -14.75
C VAL A 253 -1.74 2.04 -13.74
N LEU A 254 -1.70 2.39 -12.46
CA LEU A 254 -2.34 1.61 -11.40
C LEU A 254 -3.88 1.65 -11.48
N ALA A 255 -4.48 2.79 -11.79
CA ALA A 255 -5.93 2.90 -12.01
C ALA A 255 -6.39 2.05 -13.20
N TYR A 256 -5.61 2.01 -14.27
CA TYR A 256 -5.88 1.14 -15.41
C TYR A 256 -5.75 -0.35 -15.02
N ALA A 257 -4.71 -0.70 -14.27
CA ALA A 257 -4.51 -2.07 -13.79
C ALA A 257 -5.65 -2.51 -12.86
N ALA A 258 -6.09 -1.66 -11.92
CA ALA A 258 -7.22 -1.93 -11.03
C ALA A 258 -8.50 -2.28 -11.82
N ARG A 259 -8.84 -1.47 -12.82
CA ARG A 259 -10.02 -1.70 -13.66
C ARG A 259 -9.92 -2.99 -14.45
N ARG A 260 -8.74 -3.25 -15.01
CA ARG A 260 -8.51 -4.41 -15.87
C ARG A 260 -8.46 -5.72 -15.09
N PHE A 261 -7.90 -5.72 -13.89
CA PHE A 261 -7.67 -6.92 -13.11
C PHE A 261 -8.81 -7.26 -12.14
N TYR A 262 -9.41 -6.23 -11.53
CA TYR A 262 -10.20 -6.43 -10.32
C TYR A 262 -11.64 -5.92 -10.42
N LEU A 263 -11.95 -5.02 -11.33
CA LEU A 263 -13.29 -4.40 -11.38
C LEU A 263 -14.42 -5.41 -11.66
N ALA A 264 -14.11 -6.49 -12.38
CA ALA A 264 -15.07 -7.53 -12.72
C ALA A 264 -15.13 -8.67 -11.68
N ASP A 265 -14.21 -8.71 -10.70
CA ASP A 265 -14.13 -9.79 -9.73
C ASP A 265 -15.33 -9.77 -8.77
N ARG A 266 -15.80 -10.98 -8.44
CA ARG A 266 -16.97 -11.25 -7.59
C ARG A 266 -16.69 -12.48 -6.74
N ASP A 267 -17.41 -12.58 -5.60
CA ASP A 267 -17.44 -13.77 -4.75
C ASP A 267 -16.04 -14.31 -4.40
N CYS A 268 -15.14 -13.42 -3.94
CA CYS A 268 -13.78 -13.83 -3.58
C CYS A 268 -13.82 -14.92 -2.50
N PRO A 269 -13.14 -16.07 -2.72
CA PRO A 269 -13.26 -17.24 -1.83
C PRO A 269 -12.44 -17.05 -0.54
N LEU A 270 -12.84 -16.11 0.31
CA LEU A 270 -12.19 -15.82 1.60
C LEU A 270 -12.10 -17.03 2.53
N SER A 271 -12.98 -18.02 2.33
CA SER A 271 -12.96 -19.30 3.07
C SER A 271 -11.77 -20.21 2.72
N TYR A 272 -11.04 -19.92 1.65
CA TYR A 272 -9.81 -20.63 1.28
C TYR A 272 -8.56 -20.02 1.94
N GLU A 273 -8.73 -18.88 2.60
CA GLU A 273 -7.67 -18.23 3.35
C GLU A 273 -7.70 -18.60 4.84
N PRO A 274 -6.53 -18.72 5.48
CA PRO A 274 -5.21 -18.56 4.87
C PRO A 274 -4.73 -19.82 4.14
N SER A 275 -3.82 -19.64 3.16
CA SER A 275 -2.85 -20.67 2.80
C SER A 275 -1.79 -20.77 3.91
N GLY A 276 -1.03 -21.89 3.98
CA GLY A 276 -0.22 -22.22 5.15
C GLY A 276 0.91 -21.24 5.49
N GLU A 277 1.35 -20.39 4.54
CA GLU A 277 2.49 -19.48 4.67
C GLU A 277 2.13 -18.02 4.31
N ASP A 278 0.84 -17.71 4.24
CA ASP A 278 0.37 -16.36 3.91
C ASP A 278 0.75 -15.33 5.00
N PHE A 279 1.18 -14.15 4.58
CA PHE A 279 1.26 -12.93 5.40
C PHE A 279 0.42 -11.78 4.85
N TYR A 280 -0.22 -11.99 3.70
CA TYR A 280 -1.27 -11.15 3.14
C TYR A 280 -2.53 -11.96 2.83
N SER A 281 -3.70 -11.37 3.04
CA SER A 281 -4.95 -11.90 2.51
C SER A 281 -5.08 -11.54 1.03
N LEU A 282 -5.44 -12.51 0.19
CA LEU A 282 -5.68 -12.27 -1.23
C LEU A 282 -6.89 -11.36 -1.43
N CYS A 283 -8.00 -11.75 -0.81
CA CYS A 283 -9.28 -11.05 -0.96
C CYS A 283 -9.24 -9.66 -0.31
N LEU A 284 -8.72 -9.55 0.92
CA LEU A 284 -8.65 -8.25 1.59
C LEU A 284 -7.62 -7.32 0.94
N GLY A 285 -6.49 -7.85 0.45
CA GLY A 285 -5.49 -7.06 -0.27
C GLY A 285 -6.04 -6.45 -1.55
N GLU A 286 -6.86 -7.21 -2.28
CA GLU A 286 -7.55 -6.72 -3.46
C GLU A 286 -8.57 -5.62 -3.10
N ALA A 287 -9.39 -5.85 -2.07
CA ALA A 287 -10.36 -4.86 -1.61
C ALA A 287 -9.69 -3.58 -1.07
N ASP A 288 -8.56 -3.71 -0.36
CA ASP A 288 -7.78 -2.59 0.15
C ASP A 288 -7.14 -1.75 -0.96
N PHE A 289 -6.72 -2.39 -2.06
CA PHE A 289 -6.28 -1.65 -3.25
C PHE A 289 -7.46 -0.97 -3.96
N MET A 290 -8.57 -1.68 -4.15
CA MET A 290 -9.72 -1.13 -4.87
C MET A 290 -10.36 0.07 -4.16
N ARG A 291 -10.38 0.13 -2.81
CA ARG A 291 -10.86 1.32 -2.08
C ARG A 291 -10.05 2.59 -2.37
N ARG A 292 -8.75 2.44 -2.68
CA ARG A 292 -7.86 3.56 -3.03
C ARG A 292 -8.16 4.14 -4.41
N VAL A 293 -8.67 3.30 -5.31
CA VAL A 293 -8.91 3.65 -6.72
C VAL A 293 -10.34 4.09 -6.97
N LEU A 294 -11.31 3.45 -6.29
CA LEU A 294 -12.73 3.75 -6.43
C LEU A 294 -13.18 4.78 -5.40
N GLY A 295 -14.08 5.67 -5.79
CA GLY A 295 -14.77 6.53 -4.83
C GLY A 295 -15.71 5.71 -3.93
N PRO A 296 -16.09 6.22 -2.74
CA PRO A 296 -16.78 5.46 -1.71
C PRO A 296 -18.04 4.71 -2.18
N ASP A 297 -18.91 5.34 -2.96
CA ASP A 297 -20.15 4.72 -3.44
C ASP A 297 -19.90 3.58 -4.44
N LEU A 298 -18.96 3.78 -5.37
CA LEU A 298 -18.57 2.75 -6.33
C LEU A 298 -17.87 1.59 -5.62
N PHE A 299 -17.02 1.90 -4.65
CA PHE A 299 -16.36 0.89 -3.83
C PHE A 299 -17.36 0.07 -3.02
N ALA A 300 -18.33 0.70 -2.37
CA ALA A 300 -19.37 0.03 -1.60
C ALA A 300 -20.19 -0.94 -2.47
N HIS A 301 -20.54 -0.52 -3.69
CA HIS A 301 -21.25 -1.36 -4.65
C HIS A 301 -20.38 -2.56 -5.12
N TRP A 302 -19.14 -2.29 -5.51
CA TRP A 302 -18.18 -3.32 -5.94
C TRP A 302 -17.91 -4.33 -4.83
N LEU A 303 -17.64 -3.86 -3.61
CA LEU A 303 -17.36 -4.68 -2.43
C LEU A 303 -18.54 -5.61 -2.09
N GLY A 304 -19.77 -5.15 -2.27
CA GLY A 304 -20.97 -5.96 -2.04
C GLY A 304 -21.07 -7.15 -2.98
N GLY A 305 -20.52 -7.08 -4.19
CA GLY A 305 -20.42 -8.22 -5.10
C GLY A 305 -19.13 -9.03 -4.93
N PHE A 306 -18.07 -8.42 -4.40
CA PHE A 306 -16.78 -9.06 -4.24
C PHE A 306 -16.66 -9.86 -2.94
N LEU A 307 -17.15 -9.31 -1.82
CA LEU A 307 -17.23 -9.96 -0.50
C LEU A 307 -18.64 -9.85 0.07
N PRO A 308 -19.60 -10.61 -0.50
CA PRO A 308 -21.02 -10.49 -0.14
C PRO A 308 -21.32 -10.93 1.31
N ASP A 309 -20.46 -11.74 1.90
CA ASP A 309 -20.66 -12.33 3.24
C ASP A 309 -20.21 -11.41 4.38
N ILE A 310 -19.70 -10.18 4.10
CA ILE A 310 -19.38 -9.24 5.18
C ILE A 310 -20.63 -8.95 6.00
N PRO A 311 -20.62 -9.21 7.33
CA PRO A 311 -21.81 -9.02 8.16
C PRO A 311 -22.22 -7.54 8.24
N THR A 312 -23.49 -7.29 8.33
CA THR A 312 -24.06 -5.98 8.66
C THR A 312 -24.31 -5.81 10.19
N ASN A 313 -24.08 -6.87 10.96
CA ASN A 313 -24.18 -6.90 12.42
C ASN A 313 -22.80 -7.19 13.03
N PRO A 314 -22.22 -6.27 13.81
CA PRO A 314 -20.89 -6.45 14.39
C PRO A 314 -20.81 -7.55 15.46
N GLY A 315 -21.96 -7.99 15.99
CA GLY A 315 -22.02 -9.10 16.94
C GLY A 315 -21.95 -10.49 16.32
N LYS A 316 -21.98 -10.60 14.97
CA LYS A 316 -21.80 -11.87 14.27
C LYS A 316 -20.31 -12.12 14.05
N PRO A 317 -19.73 -13.23 14.55
CA PRO A 317 -18.36 -13.60 14.25
C PRO A 317 -18.13 -13.70 12.74
N TRP A 318 -17.03 -13.09 12.27
CA TRP A 318 -16.64 -13.12 10.87
C TRP A 318 -15.12 -12.96 10.77
N LEU A 319 -14.48 -13.80 9.99
CA LEU A 319 -13.05 -13.82 9.73
C LEU A 319 -12.23 -13.92 11.03
N GLU A 320 -12.13 -15.11 11.57
CA GLU A 320 -11.33 -15.39 12.77
C GLU A 320 -9.83 -15.17 12.50
N PRO A 321 -9.06 -14.71 13.50
CA PRO A 321 -7.61 -14.62 13.39
C PRO A 321 -6.99 -15.99 13.09
N ALA A 322 -5.97 -15.97 12.23
CA ALA A 322 -5.20 -17.16 11.92
C ALA A 322 -4.34 -17.59 13.12
N ILE A 323 -4.19 -18.91 13.30
CA ILE A 323 -3.43 -19.49 14.42
C ILE A 323 -2.03 -19.85 13.95
N VAL A 324 -1.01 -19.31 14.64
CA VAL A 324 0.39 -19.67 14.41
C VAL A 324 0.73 -20.91 15.20
N SER A 325 1.10 -21.98 14.52
CA SER A 325 1.43 -23.27 15.16
C SER A 325 2.87 -23.35 15.67
N ASP A 326 3.81 -22.68 15.02
CA ASP A 326 5.24 -22.60 15.41
C ASP A 326 5.83 -21.26 14.97
N ARG A 327 6.23 -20.43 15.94
CA ARG A 327 6.87 -19.13 15.69
C ARG A 327 8.38 -19.22 15.43
N SER A 328 8.98 -20.38 15.64
CA SER A 328 10.39 -20.63 15.31
C SER A 328 10.59 -21.07 13.86
N ASP A 329 9.53 -21.46 13.17
CA ASP A 329 9.57 -21.74 11.74
C ASP A 329 9.36 -20.43 10.97
N PRO A 330 10.33 -20.03 10.10
CA PRO A 330 10.27 -18.73 9.40
C PRO A 330 9.05 -18.58 8.48
N LYS A 331 8.52 -19.68 7.96
CA LYS A 331 7.35 -19.64 7.07
C LYS A 331 6.04 -19.66 7.86
N LEU A 332 5.93 -20.45 8.92
CA LEU A 332 4.74 -20.47 9.76
C LEU A 332 4.57 -19.18 10.57
N ALA A 333 5.68 -18.50 10.93
CA ALA A 333 5.65 -17.16 11.54
C ALA A 333 5.02 -16.07 10.65
N HIS A 334 4.93 -16.30 9.33
CA HIS A 334 4.20 -15.42 8.41
C HIS A 334 2.75 -15.18 8.83
N THR A 335 2.13 -16.16 9.49
CA THR A 335 0.73 -16.08 9.92
C THR A 335 0.48 -14.99 10.99
N ASP A 336 1.47 -14.64 11.84
CA ASP A 336 1.39 -13.44 12.69
C ASP A 336 1.34 -12.16 11.82
N GLY A 337 2.11 -12.10 10.74
CA GLY A 337 2.06 -11.02 9.76
C GLY A 337 0.74 -10.94 9.02
N LEU A 338 0.11 -12.08 8.73
CA LEU A 338 -1.22 -12.13 8.14
C LEU A 338 -2.26 -11.46 9.05
N ASN A 339 -2.22 -11.72 10.35
CA ASN A 339 -3.14 -11.07 11.27
C ASN A 339 -2.91 -9.55 11.32
N LEU A 340 -1.65 -9.08 11.31
CA LEU A 340 -1.34 -7.65 11.22
C LEU A 340 -1.87 -7.04 9.92
N SER A 341 -1.63 -7.70 8.78
CA SER A 341 -2.04 -7.20 7.46
C SER A 341 -3.56 -7.21 7.29
N ARG A 342 -4.23 -8.26 7.74
CA ARG A 342 -5.71 -8.30 7.76
C ARG A 342 -6.29 -7.16 8.60
N ALA A 343 -5.68 -6.84 9.75
CA ALA A 343 -6.15 -5.75 10.59
C ALA A 343 -6.13 -4.40 9.84
N TRP A 344 -5.02 -3.99 9.23
CA TRP A 344 -4.98 -2.71 8.51
C TRP A 344 -5.81 -2.70 7.23
N MET A 345 -5.91 -3.84 6.52
CA MET A 345 -6.75 -3.95 5.33
C MET A 345 -8.23 -3.80 5.68
N LEU A 346 -8.68 -4.44 6.76
CA LEU A 346 -10.06 -4.31 7.27
C LEU A 346 -10.37 -2.89 7.73
N GLU A 347 -9.45 -2.22 8.45
CA GLU A 347 -9.57 -0.81 8.82
C GLU A 347 -9.68 0.08 7.58
N GLY A 348 -8.79 -0.14 6.59
CA GLY A 348 -8.79 0.60 5.34
C GLY A 348 -10.06 0.39 4.51
N ILE A 349 -10.55 -0.84 4.40
CA ILE A 349 -11.81 -1.16 3.72
C ILE A 349 -12.98 -0.44 4.41
N ALA A 350 -13.01 -0.45 5.75
CA ALA A 350 -14.03 0.25 6.51
C ALA A 350 -13.99 1.77 6.29
N ASP A 351 -12.79 2.36 6.23
CA ASP A 351 -12.61 3.81 5.98
C ASP A 351 -12.89 4.21 4.51
N GLY A 352 -12.79 3.26 3.57
CA GLY A 352 -13.13 3.46 2.16
C GLY A 352 -14.62 3.44 1.86
N LEU A 353 -15.45 2.96 2.78
CA LEU A 353 -16.90 2.91 2.65
C LEU A 353 -17.56 4.23 3.07
N PRO A 354 -18.77 4.54 2.56
CA PRO A 354 -19.59 5.61 3.15
C PRO A 354 -19.80 5.39 4.65
N ALA A 355 -19.72 6.44 5.45
CA ALA A 355 -19.84 6.35 6.92
C ALA A 355 -21.15 5.70 7.40
N SER A 356 -22.20 5.74 6.58
CA SER A 356 -23.51 5.11 6.82
C SER A 356 -23.59 3.65 6.41
N ASP A 357 -22.53 3.07 5.82
CA ASP A 357 -22.54 1.68 5.38
C ASP A 357 -22.58 0.73 6.58
N HIS A 358 -23.54 -0.17 6.60
CA HIS A 358 -23.81 -1.07 7.73
C HIS A 358 -22.67 -2.10 7.98
N ARG A 359 -21.79 -2.33 7.02
CA ARG A 359 -20.63 -3.24 7.12
C ARG A 359 -19.48 -2.65 7.93
N VAL A 360 -19.38 -1.33 8.04
CA VAL A 360 -18.27 -0.61 8.71
C VAL A 360 -18.03 -1.14 10.14
N ALA A 361 -19.10 -1.30 10.92
CA ALA A 361 -18.97 -1.77 12.30
C ALA A 361 -18.42 -3.21 12.40
N ALA A 362 -18.85 -4.11 11.52
CA ALA A 362 -18.36 -5.49 11.47
C ALA A 362 -16.92 -5.59 11.00
N LEU A 363 -16.52 -4.79 9.99
CA LEU A 363 -15.15 -4.71 9.50
C LEU A 363 -14.19 -4.22 10.60
N ARG A 364 -14.56 -3.17 11.34
CA ARG A 364 -13.75 -2.66 12.46
C ARG A 364 -13.67 -3.66 13.63
N ALA A 365 -14.75 -4.37 13.92
CA ALA A 365 -14.73 -5.42 14.94
C ALA A 365 -13.78 -6.58 14.54
N ALA A 366 -13.82 -7.02 13.29
CA ALA A 366 -12.88 -8.01 12.77
C ALA A 366 -11.43 -7.49 12.80
N ALA A 367 -11.20 -6.24 12.38
CA ALA A 367 -9.87 -5.61 12.45
C ALA A 367 -9.30 -5.64 13.88
N GLN A 368 -10.12 -5.32 14.88
CA GLN A 368 -9.71 -5.35 16.29
C GLN A 368 -9.33 -6.76 16.75
N LEU A 369 -10.09 -7.80 16.36
CA LEU A 369 -9.74 -9.19 16.69
C LEU A 369 -8.37 -9.59 16.14
N HIS A 370 -8.09 -9.25 14.89
CA HIS A 370 -6.80 -9.54 14.26
C HIS A 370 -5.65 -8.74 14.90
N ARG A 371 -5.89 -7.47 15.22
CA ARG A 371 -4.94 -6.61 15.95
C ARG A 371 -4.57 -7.20 17.32
N ASP A 372 -5.57 -7.62 18.10
CA ASP A 372 -5.39 -8.17 19.45
C ASP A 372 -4.66 -9.52 19.41
N ALA A 373 -4.87 -10.31 18.37
CA ALA A 373 -4.19 -11.58 18.18
C ALA A 373 -2.71 -11.41 17.80
N ALA A 374 -2.36 -10.41 16.97
CA ALA A 374 -1.05 -10.28 16.37
C ALA A 374 -0.08 -9.38 17.15
N LEU A 375 -0.51 -8.25 17.70
CA LEU A 375 0.41 -7.30 18.35
C LEU A 375 1.22 -7.91 19.51
N PRO A 376 0.68 -8.81 20.37
CA PRO A 376 1.47 -9.48 21.40
C PRO A 376 2.59 -10.37 20.87
N ALA A 377 2.49 -10.85 19.61
CA ALA A 377 3.51 -11.69 18.98
C ALA A 377 4.71 -10.89 18.43
N VAL A 378 4.60 -9.56 18.34
CA VAL A 378 5.69 -8.70 17.86
C VAL A 378 6.72 -8.52 18.97
N THR A 379 7.59 -9.52 19.10
CA THR A 379 8.65 -9.61 20.10
C THR A 379 9.97 -9.91 19.40
N GLY A 380 11.08 -9.85 20.14
CA GLY A 380 12.39 -10.26 19.65
C GLY A 380 12.78 -11.68 20.08
N GLU A 381 11.81 -12.49 20.51
CA GLU A 381 12.06 -13.83 21.04
C GLU A 381 12.56 -14.77 19.92
N HIS A 382 11.89 -14.73 18.77
CA HIS A 382 12.27 -15.48 17.57
C HIS A 382 12.72 -14.52 16.48
N TYR A 383 13.91 -14.76 15.91
CA TYR A 383 14.46 -13.92 14.84
C TYR A 383 13.63 -14.02 13.55
N GLU A 384 13.03 -15.17 13.32
CA GLU A 384 12.21 -15.52 12.14
C GLU A 384 11.05 -14.56 11.90
N GLY A 385 10.41 -14.07 12.97
CA GLY A 385 9.39 -13.02 12.91
C GLY A 385 9.93 -11.64 13.32
N GLY A 386 10.90 -11.63 14.26
CA GLY A 386 11.38 -10.41 14.91
C GLY A 386 12.03 -9.39 13.98
N HIS A 387 12.58 -9.82 12.83
CA HIS A 387 13.25 -8.93 11.89
C HIS A 387 12.31 -8.13 10.99
N TRP A 388 11.03 -8.49 10.86
CA TRP A 388 10.10 -7.82 9.95
C TRP A 388 8.72 -7.50 10.54
N LEU A 389 8.20 -8.29 11.49
CA LEU A 389 6.84 -8.09 12.06
C LEU A 389 6.67 -6.71 12.69
N ALA A 390 7.75 -6.12 13.24
CA ALA A 390 7.71 -4.77 13.80
C ALA A 390 7.33 -3.72 12.75
N ALA A 391 7.77 -3.87 11.49
CA ALA A 391 7.39 -2.95 10.41
C ALA A 391 5.89 -3.04 10.10
N PHE A 392 5.33 -4.25 10.05
CA PHE A 392 3.90 -4.46 9.88
C PHE A 392 3.08 -3.89 11.06
N ALA A 393 3.58 -4.09 12.30
CA ALA A 393 2.94 -3.52 13.48
C ALA A 393 2.94 -1.98 13.47
N VAL A 394 4.05 -1.36 13.05
CA VAL A 394 4.11 0.11 12.89
C VAL A 394 3.21 0.58 11.75
N TYR A 395 3.14 -0.15 10.63
CA TYR A 395 2.24 0.19 9.52
C TYR A 395 0.78 0.20 9.99
N LEU A 396 0.37 -0.82 10.74
CA LEU A 396 -0.97 -0.92 11.34
C LEU A 396 -1.20 0.18 12.39
N THR A 397 -0.34 0.27 13.42
CA THR A 397 -0.60 1.11 14.61
C THR A 397 -0.42 2.60 14.37
N SER A 398 0.36 2.99 13.36
CA SER A 398 0.52 4.38 12.95
C SER A 398 -0.48 4.83 11.88
N GLY A 399 -1.42 3.97 11.47
CA GLY A 399 -2.42 4.26 10.45
C GLY A 399 -1.82 4.61 9.07
N SER A 400 -0.67 4.01 8.72
CA SER A 400 0.03 4.35 7.48
C SER A 400 -0.77 4.00 6.24
N GLY A 401 -1.51 2.89 6.27
CA GLY A 401 -2.34 2.41 5.16
C GLY A 401 -3.75 3.03 5.06
N LEU A 402 -4.09 4.00 5.92
CA LEU A 402 -5.44 4.59 5.97
C LEU A 402 -5.59 5.90 5.17
N LYS A 403 -4.59 6.31 4.42
CA LYS A 403 -4.58 7.57 3.65
C LYS A 403 -5.19 7.42 2.27
#